data_01ac5bcb3d0302c8250ebb6b7e5dd527
#
_entry.id   01ac5bcb3d0302c8250ebb6b7e5dd527
#
_cell.length_a   1.000
_cell.length_b   1.000
_cell.length_c   1.000
_cell.angle_alpha   90.00
_cell.angle_beta   90.00
_cell.angle_gamma   90.00
#
_symmetry.space_group_name_H-M   'P 1'
#
loop_
_entity.id
_entity.type
_entity.pdbx_description
1 polymer ?
#
loop_
_entity_poly.entity_id
_entity_poly.type
_entity_poly.pdbx_seq_one_letter_code
_entity_poly.pdbx_strand_id
1 'polypeptide(L)' 'MAKLNKRDMAGYLGVDVSTLHNWRKKKPNLYRIIIKGFRFDEALESSKDAYERLRKIDDEIKSDIDRFASKDNGGG' A
#
# COMPACT_ATOMS: atom_id res chain seq x y z
N MET A 1 -11.71 -8.67 11.60
CA MET A 1 -10.63 -8.21 10.83
C MET A 1 -10.11 -9.24 9.87
N ALA A 2 -10.09 -8.86 8.69
CA ALA A 2 -9.73 -9.79 7.64
C ALA A 2 -8.23 -10.07 7.63
N LYS A 3 -7.92 -11.30 7.35
CA LYS A 3 -6.54 -11.66 7.16
C LYS A 3 -6.05 -11.19 5.82
N LEU A 4 -4.80 -10.80 5.79
CA LEU A 4 -4.18 -10.41 4.55
C LEU A 4 -3.97 -11.65 3.70
N ASN A 5 -4.55 -11.69 2.53
CA ASN A 5 -4.32 -12.80 1.62
C ASN A 5 -4.11 -12.28 0.21
N LYS A 6 -3.53 -13.14 -0.62
CA LYS A 6 -3.12 -12.73 -1.96
C LYS A 6 -4.29 -12.35 -2.83
N ARG A 7 -5.39 -13.05 -2.68
CA ARG A 7 -6.57 -12.78 -3.51
C ARG A 7 -7.12 -11.39 -3.23
N ASP A 8 -7.23 -11.05 -1.95
CA ASP A 8 -7.74 -9.74 -1.57
C ASP A 8 -6.81 -8.64 -2.01
N MET A 9 -5.51 -8.86 -1.84
CA MET A 9 -4.53 -7.88 -2.25
C MET A 9 -4.56 -7.66 -3.75
N ALA A 10 -4.63 -8.75 -4.50
CA ALA A 10 -4.66 -8.65 -5.96
C ALA A 10 -5.90 -7.91 -6.41
N GLY A 11 -7.04 -8.21 -5.80
CA GLY A 11 -8.27 -7.52 -6.13
C GLY A 11 -8.20 -6.04 -5.86
N TYR A 12 -7.64 -5.69 -4.72
CA TYR A 12 -7.50 -4.29 -4.36
C TYR A 12 -6.58 -3.56 -5.34
N LEU A 13 -5.51 -4.22 -5.75
CA LEU A 13 -4.54 -3.62 -6.66
C LEU A 13 -4.98 -3.67 -8.12
N GLY A 14 -6.00 -4.46 -8.42
CA GLY A 14 -6.47 -4.58 -9.78
C GLY A 14 -5.57 -5.42 -10.65
N VAL A 15 -4.92 -6.43 -10.06
CA VAL A 15 -4.05 -7.33 -10.82
C VAL A 15 -4.42 -8.77 -10.52
N ASP A 16 -3.90 -9.68 -11.32
CA ASP A 16 -4.10 -11.11 -11.10
C ASP A 16 -3.28 -11.59 -9.91
N VAL A 17 -3.78 -12.63 -9.27
CA VAL A 17 -3.03 -13.26 -8.19
C VAL A 17 -1.67 -13.74 -8.68
N SER A 18 -1.64 -14.26 -9.90
CA SER A 18 -0.39 -14.74 -10.46
C SER A 18 0.61 -13.61 -10.67
N THR A 19 0.13 -12.44 -11.02
CA THR A 19 0.99 -11.27 -11.16
C THR A 19 1.62 -10.91 -9.82
N LEU A 20 0.79 -10.90 -8.79
CA LEU A 20 1.29 -10.61 -7.46
C LEU A 20 2.32 -11.64 -7.01
N HIS A 21 2.06 -12.90 -7.34
CA HIS A 21 2.99 -13.96 -7.01
C HIS A 21 4.33 -13.78 -7.74
N ASN A 22 4.26 -13.37 -9.00
CA ASN A 22 5.46 -13.12 -9.77
C ASN A 22 6.28 -11.97 -9.20
N TRP A 23 5.61 -10.94 -8.72
CA TRP A 23 6.31 -9.81 -8.12
C TRP A 23 7.10 -10.22 -6.90
N ARG A 24 6.59 -11.18 -6.17
CA ARG A 24 7.31 -11.68 -5.00
C ARG A 24 8.68 -12.22 -5.39
N LYS A 25 8.75 -12.86 -6.56
CA LYS A 25 9.99 -13.46 -7.02
C LYS A 25 10.84 -12.48 -7.82
N LYS A 26 10.22 -11.73 -8.70
CA LYS A 26 10.96 -10.92 -9.65
C LYS A 26 11.14 -9.49 -9.20
N LYS A 27 10.24 -9.00 -8.38
CA LYS A 27 10.31 -7.63 -7.88
C LYS A 27 10.13 -7.63 -6.37
N PRO A 28 11.09 -8.21 -5.64
CA PRO A 28 10.94 -8.35 -4.19
C PRO A 28 10.79 -7.03 -3.46
N ASN A 29 11.47 -5.99 -3.92
CA ASN A 29 11.34 -4.70 -3.27
C ASN A 29 9.96 -4.11 -3.44
N LEU A 30 9.41 -4.23 -4.63
CA LEU A 30 8.04 -3.77 -4.88
C LEU A 30 7.05 -4.55 -4.02
N TYR A 31 7.18 -5.85 -4.01
CA TYR A 31 6.30 -6.70 -3.23
C TYR A 31 6.37 -6.33 -1.75
N ARG A 32 7.56 -6.07 -1.27
CA ARG A 32 7.78 -5.71 0.12
C ARG A 32 7.06 -4.42 0.49
N ILE A 33 7.14 -3.43 -0.39
CA ILE A 33 6.47 -2.16 -0.15
C ILE A 33 4.95 -2.34 -0.14
N ILE A 34 4.46 -3.17 -1.05
CA ILE A 34 3.03 -3.46 -1.11
C ILE A 34 2.55 -4.09 0.19
N ILE A 35 3.28 -5.08 0.67
CA ILE A 35 2.91 -5.74 1.92
C ILE A 35 2.95 -4.75 3.08
N LYS A 36 3.95 -3.90 3.12
CA LYS A 36 4.03 -2.90 4.17
C LYS A 36 2.82 -1.98 4.14
N GLY A 37 2.38 -1.60 2.96
CA GLY A 37 1.22 -0.75 2.82
C GLY A 37 -0.04 -1.39 3.37
N PHE A 38 -0.25 -2.66 3.04
CA PHE A 38 -1.41 -3.38 3.54
C PHE A 38 -1.35 -3.57 5.05
N ARG A 39 -0.18 -3.84 5.57
CA ARG A 39 -0.02 -3.98 7.01
C ARG A 39 -0.26 -2.67 7.73
N PHE A 40 0.15 -1.59 7.11
CA PHE A 40 -0.07 -0.27 7.67
C PHE A 40 -1.57 0.01 7.78
N ASP A 41 -2.33 -0.29 6.73
CA ASP A 41 -3.77 -0.11 6.75
C ASP A 41 -4.42 -0.96 7.84
N GLU A 42 -3.93 -2.17 7.98
CA GLU A 42 -4.42 -3.08 9.00
C GLU A 42 -4.21 -2.50 10.39
N ALA A 43 -3.04 -1.93 10.61
CA ALA A 43 -2.71 -1.32 11.90
C ALA A 43 -3.60 -0.13 12.19
N LEU A 44 -3.93 0.64 11.18
CA LEU A 44 -4.83 1.77 11.34
C LEU A 44 -6.19 1.33 11.88
N GLU A 45 -6.66 0.18 11.41
CA GLU A 45 -7.97 -0.30 11.80
C GLU A 45 -7.99 -0.98 13.15
N SER A 46 -6.88 -1.54 13.58
CA SER A 46 -6.88 -2.41 14.72
C SER A 46 -6.53 -1.75 16.04
N SER A 47 -6.04 -0.53 16.03
CA SER A 47 -5.60 0.12 17.26
C SER A 47 -6.01 1.58 17.30
N LYS A 48 -6.72 1.93 18.36
CA LYS A 48 -7.16 3.31 18.53
C LYS A 48 -6.01 4.22 18.84
N ASP A 49 -5.13 3.77 19.71
CA ASP A 49 -4.00 4.59 20.13
C ASP A 49 -3.04 4.85 18.99
N ALA A 50 -2.78 3.82 18.21
CA ALA A 50 -1.89 3.95 17.07
C ALA A 50 -2.57 4.66 15.91
N TYR A 51 -3.89 4.61 15.89
CA TYR A 51 -4.65 5.15 14.78
C TYR A 51 -4.32 6.61 14.49
N GLU A 52 -4.29 7.42 15.51
CA GLU A 52 -4.07 8.85 15.32
C GLU A 52 -2.67 9.14 14.80
N ARG A 53 -1.69 8.44 15.31
CA ARG A 53 -0.32 8.60 14.83
C ARG A 53 -0.17 8.15 13.39
N LEU A 54 -0.72 6.98 13.11
CA LEU A 54 -0.59 6.40 11.78
C LEU A 54 -1.42 7.18 10.77
N ARG A 55 -2.53 7.73 11.23
CA ARG A 55 -3.35 8.54 10.35
C ARG A 55 -2.60 9.77 9.86
N LYS A 56 -1.81 10.34 10.74
CA LYS A 56 -0.99 11.47 10.37
C LYS A 56 -0.03 11.10 9.24
N ILE A 57 0.61 9.95 9.40
CA ILE A 57 1.53 9.47 8.37
C ILE A 57 0.77 9.16 7.09
N ASP A 58 -0.40 8.60 7.22
CA ASP A 58 -1.24 8.29 6.07
C ASP A 58 -1.58 9.56 5.29
N ASP A 59 -1.93 10.61 6.00
CA ASP A 59 -2.23 11.90 5.37
C ASP A 59 -1.00 12.45 4.66
N GLU A 60 0.15 12.30 5.26
CA GLU A 60 1.39 12.75 4.64
C GLU A 60 1.69 11.97 3.38
N ILE A 61 1.42 10.67 3.40
CA ILE A 61 1.60 9.83 2.23
C ILE A 61 0.68 10.27 1.11
N LYS A 62 -0.57 10.56 1.43
CA LYS A 62 -1.51 11.03 0.43
C LYS A 62 -1.05 12.34 -0.20
N SER A 63 -0.53 13.21 0.63
CA SER A 63 0.00 14.48 0.15
C SER A 63 1.20 14.25 -0.77
N ASP A 64 2.06 13.31 -0.39
CA ASP A 64 3.22 12.97 -1.21
C ASP A 64 2.78 12.40 -2.55
N ILE A 65 1.78 11.55 -2.54
CA ILE A 65 1.28 10.96 -3.78
C ILE A 65 0.79 12.05 -4.72
N ASP A 66 0.02 12.98 -4.19
CA ASP A 66 -0.48 14.08 -5.01
C ASP A 66 0.67 14.92 -5.57
N ARG A 67 1.64 15.20 -4.73
CA ARG A 67 2.76 16.03 -5.14
C ARG A 67 3.58 15.34 -6.22
N PHE A 68 3.85 14.05 -6.05
CA PHE A 68 4.61 13.31 -7.04
C PHE A 68 3.85 13.15 -8.34
N ALA A 69 2.55 12.96 -8.24
CA ALA A 69 1.74 12.86 -9.45
C ALA A 69 1.76 14.17 -10.23
N SER A 70 1.64 15.28 -9.53
CA SER A 70 1.71 16.59 -10.17
C SER A 70 3.08 16.80 -10.81
N LYS A 71 4.11 16.43 -10.11
CA LYS A 71 5.45 16.56 -10.61
C LYS A 71 5.66 15.74 -11.86
N ASP A 72 5.16 14.54 -11.84
CA ASP A 72 5.25 13.66 -12.98
C ASP A 72 4.64 14.30 -14.20
N ASN A 73 3.46 14.86 -14.02
CA ASN A 73 2.78 15.53 -15.11
C ASN A 73 3.58 16.70 -15.63
N GLY A 74 4.13 17.46 -14.72
CA GLY A 74 4.92 18.60 -15.10
C GLY A 74 6.24 18.19 -15.73
N GLY A 75 6.82 17.12 -15.21
CA GLY A 75 8.07 16.64 -15.72
C GLY A 75 7.93 15.84 -16.98
N GLY A 76 6.78 15.22 -17.11
CA GLY A 76 6.55 14.32 -18.24
C GLY A 76 6.45 15.03 -19.53
#